data_f65470a182324cc3770044c639f3abff
#
_entry.id   f65470a182324cc3770044c639f3abff
#
_cell.length_a   1.000
_cell.length_b   1.000
_cell.length_c   1.000
_cell.angle_alpha   90.00
_cell.angle_beta   90.00
_cell.angle_gamma   90.00
#
_symmetry.space_group_name_H-M   'P 1'
#
loop_
_entity.id
_entity.type
_entity.pdbx_description
1 polymer ?
#
loop_
_entity_poly.entity_id
_entity_poly.type
_entity_poly.pdbx_seq_one_letter_code
_entity_poly.pdbx_strand_id
1 'polypeptide(L)'
;MKVLFLTNIPSPYRVDFFNELGKYCELTVLYERKKADDREWLSNKNINFKSIFLKGIKKGNDTALCFEVIKYLKEYYDHIIIGGYSTPTGMLAIEFLKFKKKKFILSCDGGFIRKNESKINYKIKKHFISGANIYLSTGKVCTNYLEYYGAKKNQIFCYPFTSVHKDEILKRTLNPIEKEDLKKEIGIIDKKIVI
;
A
#
# COMPACT_ATOMS: atom_id res chain seq x y z
N MET A 1 -10.16 18.22 7.25
CA MET A 1 -8.83 17.91 6.71
C MET A 1 -9.01 17.10 5.45
N LYS A 2 -8.44 17.53 4.32
CA LYS A 2 -8.50 16.84 3.01
C LYS A 2 -7.25 16.00 2.80
N VAL A 3 -7.42 14.72 2.53
CA VAL A 3 -6.31 13.78 2.32
C VAL A 3 -6.43 13.10 0.96
N LEU A 4 -5.34 13.10 0.20
CA LEU A 4 -5.20 12.32 -1.03
C LEU A 4 -4.30 11.13 -0.78
N PHE A 5 -4.75 9.93 -1.15
CA PHE A 5 -3.93 8.72 -1.09
C PHE A 5 -3.82 8.08 -2.48
N LEU A 6 -2.60 7.88 -2.97
CA LEU A 6 -2.34 7.16 -4.23
C LEU A 6 -1.86 5.75 -3.91
N THR A 7 -2.50 4.74 -4.51
CA THR A 7 -2.10 3.32 -4.38
C THR A 7 -2.37 2.56 -5.68
N ASN A 8 -1.86 1.34 -5.79
CA ASN A 8 -2.00 0.52 -7.00
C ASN A 8 -3.40 -0.05 -7.21
N ILE A 9 -3.92 -0.83 -6.26
CA ILE A 9 -5.19 -1.55 -6.37
C ILE A 9 -6.00 -1.50 -5.06
N PRO A 10 -7.33 -1.67 -5.10
CA PRO A 10 -8.19 -1.76 -3.92
C PRO A 10 -8.14 -3.17 -3.30
N SER A 11 -7.05 -3.52 -2.63
CA SER A 11 -7.01 -4.75 -1.84
C SER A 11 -7.98 -4.67 -0.64
N PRO A 12 -8.66 -5.76 -0.23
CA PRO A 12 -9.67 -5.74 0.83
C PRO A 12 -9.19 -5.04 2.10
N TYR A 13 -8.06 -5.44 2.63
CA TYR A 13 -7.46 -4.86 3.83
C TYR A 13 -7.11 -3.36 3.70
N ARG A 14 -6.82 -2.89 2.47
CA ARG A 14 -6.59 -1.46 2.20
C ARG A 14 -7.90 -0.69 2.17
N VAL A 15 -8.95 -1.28 1.60
CA VAL A 15 -10.29 -0.68 1.59
C VAL A 15 -10.80 -0.53 3.02
N ASP A 16 -10.59 -1.53 3.89
CA ASP A 16 -10.95 -1.45 5.29
C ASP A 16 -10.18 -0.36 6.02
N PHE A 17 -8.87 -0.27 5.80
CA PHE A 17 -8.04 0.83 6.32
C PHE A 17 -8.54 2.20 5.85
N PHE A 18 -8.90 2.34 4.56
CA PHE A 18 -9.41 3.61 4.04
C PHE A 18 -10.79 3.96 4.57
N ASN A 19 -11.66 2.96 4.80
CA ASN A 19 -12.95 3.17 5.45
C ASN A 19 -12.78 3.69 6.89
N GLU A 20 -11.82 3.16 7.65
CA GLU A 20 -11.51 3.68 8.98
C GLU A 20 -10.90 5.07 8.92
N LEU A 21 -9.91 5.31 8.07
CA LEU A 21 -9.27 6.63 7.92
C LEU A 21 -10.27 7.69 7.48
N GLY A 22 -11.20 7.35 6.59
CA GLY A 22 -12.23 8.26 6.08
C GLY A 22 -13.25 8.73 7.13
N LYS A 23 -13.32 8.10 8.32
CA LYS A 23 -14.11 8.60 9.45
C LYS A 23 -13.50 9.87 10.07
N TYR A 24 -12.22 10.12 9.87
CA TYR A 24 -11.48 11.21 10.50
C TYR A 24 -11.07 12.33 9.53
N CYS A 25 -11.22 12.12 8.22
CA CYS A 25 -10.86 13.10 7.21
C CYS A 25 -11.66 12.93 5.91
N GLU A 26 -11.69 13.97 5.09
CA GLU A 26 -12.20 13.91 3.71
C GLU A 26 -11.16 13.19 2.85
N LEU A 27 -11.28 11.87 2.73
CA LEU A 27 -10.32 11.02 2.05
C LEU A 27 -10.70 10.79 0.59
N THR A 28 -9.76 11.08 -0.32
CA THR A 28 -9.82 10.67 -1.72
C THR A 28 -8.70 9.67 -1.99
N VAL A 29 -9.05 8.49 -2.50
CA VAL A 29 -8.09 7.45 -2.87
C VAL A 29 -8.03 7.29 -4.38
N LEU A 30 -6.83 7.44 -4.94
CA LEU A 30 -6.54 7.20 -6.35
C LEU A 30 -5.97 5.79 -6.51
N TYR A 31 -6.58 4.99 -7.38
CA TYR A 31 -6.14 3.66 -7.73
C TYR A 31 -5.57 3.64 -9.15
N GLU A 32 -4.40 3.03 -9.33
CA GLU A 32 -3.80 2.84 -10.66
C GLU A 32 -4.58 1.82 -11.50
N ARG A 33 -5.16 0.79 -10.84
CA ARG A 33 -5.95 -0.26 -11.47
C ARG A 33 -7.12 -0.71 -10.60
N LYS A 34 -8.14 -1.30 -11.26
CA LYS A 34 -9.32 -1.84 -10.57
C LYS A 34 -9.04 -3.16 -9.85
N LYS A 35 -8.15 -3.98 -10.39
CA LYS A 35 -7.76 -5.29 -9.85
C LYS A 35 -6.36 -5.68 -10.29
N ALA A 36 -5.73 -6.60 -9.59
CA ALA A 36 -4.55 -7.32 -10.04
C ALA A 36 -4.96 -8.43 -11.02
N ASP A 37 -4.03 -8.86 -11.87
CA ASP A 37 -4.31 -9.94 -12.84
C ASP A 37 -4.20 -11.34 -12.21
N ASP A 38 -3.43 -11.44 -11.12
CA ASP A 38 -3.06 -12.68 -10.43
C ASP A 38 -3.84 -12.91 -9.13
N ARG A 39 -4.88 -12.11 -8.85
CA ARG A 39 -5.63 -12.17 -7.60
C ARG A 39 -7.12 -11.95 -7.81
N GLU A 40 -7.91 -12.85 -7.26
CA GLU A 40 -9.36 -12.77 -7.18
C GLU A 40 -9.79 -12.40 -5.77
N TRP A 41 -9.78 -11.10 -5.48
CA TRP A 41 -10.27 -10.60 -4.20
C TRP A 41 -11.73 -10.18 -4.30
N LEU A 42 -12.52 -10.58 -3.31
CA LEU A 42 -13.82 -9.97 -3.07
C LEU A 42 -13.60 -8.53 -2.64
N SER A 43 -14.15 -7.58 -3.38
CA SER A 43 -14.00 -6.17 -3.07
C SER A 43 -14.92 -5.76 -1.92
N ASN A 44 -14.35 -5.20 -0.85
CA ASN A 44 -15.12 -4.52 0.19
C ASN A 44 -15.73 -3.24 -0.37
N LYS A 45 -16.89 -2.83 0.16
CA LYS A 45 -17.54 -1.58 -0.25
C LYS A 45 -16.78 -0.36 0.28
N ASN A 46 -16.60 0.64 -0.58
CA ASN A 46 -16.13 1.96 -0.17
C ASN A 46 -17.29 2.70 0.50
N ILE A 47 -17.17 2.99 1.79
CA ILE A 47 -18.25 3.61 2.59
C ILE A 47 -17.88 5.04 2.98
N ASN A 48 -16.66 5.22 3.48
CA ASN A 48 -16.24 6.46 4.14
C ASN A 48 -15.21 7.26 3.34
N PHE A 49 -14.96 6.92 2.07
CA PHE A 49 -13.99 7.64 1.25
C PHE A 49 -14.39 7.68 -0.22
N LYS A 50 -13.87 8.66 -0.95
CA LYS A 50 -14.03 8.78 -2.40
C LYS A 50 -12.96 7.96 -3.10
N SER A 51 -13.34 6.99 -3.93
CA SER A 51 -12.41 6.22 -4.76
C SER A 51 -12.43 6.70 -6.21
N ILE A 52 -11.25 6.80 -6.82
CA ILE A 52 -11.07 7.20 -8.22
C ILE A 52 -10.10 6.23 -8.88
N PHE A 53 -10.54 5.60 -9.96
CA PHE A 53 -9.71 4.75 -10.79
C PHE A 53 -9.11 5.56 -11.92
N LEU A 54 -7.78 5.73 -11.89
CA LEU A 54 -7.06 6.51 -12.88
C LEU A 54 -7.03 5.79 -14.23
N LYS A 55 -7.11 6.57 -15.30
CA LYS A 55 -6.88 6.09 -16.66
C LYS A 55 -5.38 6.03 -16.94
N GLY A 56 -4.90 4.90 -17.45
CA GLY A 56 -3.47 4.74 -17.73
C GLY A 56 -3.13 3.48 -18.52
N ILE A 57 -1.84 3.34 -18.82
CA ILE A 57 -1.28 2.21 -19.54
C ILE A 57 -0.83 1.16 -18.53
N LYS A 58 -1.36 -0.04 -18.63
CA LYS A 58 -1.00 -1.17 -17.78
C LYS A 58 0.51 -1.45 -17.81
N LYS A 59 1.11 -1.63 -16.63
CA LYS A 59 2.52 -2.00 -16.45
C LYS A 59 2.62 -3.03 -15.32
N GLY A 60 2.86 -4.28 -15.67
CA GLY A 60 2.86 -5.38 -14.68
C GLY A 60 1.47 -5.82 -14.23
N ASN A 61 1.39 -6.64 -13.19
CA ASN A 61 0.16 -7.33 -12.77
C ASN A 61 -0.84 -6.42 -12.05
N ASP A 62 -0.36 -5.47 -11.28
CA ASP A 62 -1.16 -4.65 -10.36
C ASP A 62 -0.88 -3.14 -10.47
N THR A 63 -0.05 -2.71 -11.43
CA THR A 63 0.37 -1.32 -11.61
C THR A 63 0.06 -0.78 -13.00
N ALA A 64 0.05 0.53 -13.15
CA ALA A 64 -0.11 1.23 -14.41
C ALA A 64 0.71 2.53 -14.43
N LEU A 65 0.87 3.11 -15.61
CA LEU A 65 1.35 4.50 -15.79
C LEU A 65 0.16 5.39 -16.09
N CYS A 66 -0.25 6.18 -15.13
CA CYS A 66 -1.44 7.03 -15.17
C CYS A 66 -1.06 8.51 -15.13
N PHE A 67 -0.96 9.18 -16.27
CA PHE A 67 -0.66 10.62 -16.33
C PHE A 67 -1.77 11.48 -15.70
N GLU A 68 -2.98 10.94 -15.63
CA GLU A 68 -4.14 11.61 -15.00
C GLU A 68 -3.89 11.96 -13.53
N VAL A 69 -2.99 11.29 -12.83
CA VAL A 69 -2.60 11.57 -11.45
C VAL A 69 -2.19 13.04 -11.26
N ILE A 70 -1.55 13.65 -12.27
CA ILE A 70 -1.10 15.05 -12.23
C ILE A 70 -2.25 16.02 -12.02
N LYS A 71 -3.45 15.71 -12.58
CA LYS A 71 -4.65 16.55 -12.39
C LYS A 71 -4.99 16.66 -10.91
N TYR A 72 -5.04 15.54 -10.21
CA TYR A 72 -5.38 15.50 -8.78
C TYR A 72 -4.27 16.09 -7.91
N LEU A 73 -3.00 15.88 -8.25
CA LEU A 73 -1.87 16.46 -7.51
C LEU A 73 -1.76 17.99 -7.61
N LYS A 74 -2.43 18.61 -8.59
CA LYS A 74 -2.55 20.08 -8.70
C LYS A 74 -3.55 20.66 -7.72
N GLU A 75 -4.56 19.89 -7.31
CA GLU A 75 -5.57 20.31 -6.35
C GLU A 75 -4.97 20.54 -4.95
N TYR A 76 -5.74 21.18 -4.08
CA TYR A 76 -5.36 21.41 -2.69
C TYR A 76 -5.74 20.21 -1.82
N TYR A 77 -4.76 19.70 -1.09
CA TYR A 77 -4.93 18.72 -0.02
C TYR A 77 -4.04 19.13 1.16
N ASP A 78 -4.53 18.91 2.38
CA ASP A 78 -3.72 19.10 3.59
C ASP A 78 -2.58 18.09 3.64
N HIS A 79 -2.85 16.83 3.21
CA HIS A 79 -1.86 15.77 3.10
C HIS A 79 -2.00 14.99 1.80
N ILE A 80 -0.87 14.72 1.16
CA ILE A 80 -0.75 13.82 0.01
C ILE A 80 0.08 12.62 0.43
N ILE A 81 -0.48 11.42 0.33
CA ILE A 81 0.16 10.17 0.70
C ILE A 81 0.40 9.33 -0.56
N ILE A 82 1.63 8.96 -0.80
CA ILE A 82 2.03 8.07 -1.89
C ILE A 82 2.26 6.67 -1.31
N GLY A 83 1.41 5.72 -1.67
CA GLY A 83 1.41 4.34 -1.16
C GLY A 83 2.38 3.40 -1.89
N GLY A 84 3.22 3.91 -2.78
CA GLY A 84 4.22 3.11 -3.49
C GLY A 84 5.17 3.98 -4.29
N TYR A 85 6.47 3.90 -3.98
CA TYR A 85 7.50 4.64 -4.71
C TYR A 85 8.00 3.88 -5.96
N SER A 86 7.66 2.59 -6.11
CA SER A 86 8.18 1.70 -7.16
C SER A 86 7.22 1.50 -8.32
N THR A 87 5.98 1.97 -8.22
CA THR A 87 5.04 1.92 -9.34
C THR A 87 5.31 3.07 -10.32
N PRO A 88 5.07 2.89 -11.63
CA PRO A 88 5.29 3.96 -12.61
C PRO A 88 4.51 5.24 -12.29
N THR A 89 3.25 5.11 -11.84
CA THR A 89 2.44 6.27 -11.42
C THR A 89 2.96 6.89 -10.13
N GLY A 90 3.39 6.07 -9.16
CA GLY A 90 4.00 6.54 -7.92
C GLY A 90 5.29 7.32 -8.18
N MET A 91 6.17 6.82 -9.05
CA MET A 91 7.38 7.54 -9.49
C MET A 91 7.03 8.88 -10.13
N LEU A 92 6.09 8.90 -11.07
CA LEU A 92 5.62 10.13 -11.72
C LEU A 92 5.06 11.13 -10.70
N ALA A 93 4.26 10.66 -9.75
CA ALA A 93 3.68 11.48 -8.70
C ALA A 93 4.76 12.11 -7.81
N ILE A 94 5.75 11.33 -7.37
CA ILE A 94 6.86 11.80 -6.55
C ILE A 94 7.67 12.87 -7.30
N GLU A 95 8.04 12.64 -8.57
CA GLU A 95 8.78 13.63 -9.36
C GLU A 95 8.00 14.94 -9.54
N PHE A 96 6.69 14.83 -9.83
CA PHE A 96 5.83 16.01 -9.93
C PHE A 96 5.78 16.80 -8.61
N LEU A 97 5.61 16.12 -7.47
CA LEU A 97 5.55 16.76 -6.15
C LEU A 97 6.88 17.43 -5.79
N LYS A 98 8.01 16.76 -6.06
CA LYS A 98 9.36 17.34 -5.90
C LYS A 98 9.56 18.56 -6.78
N PHE A 99 9.22 18.49 -8.07
CA PHE A 99 9.30 19.61 -9.01
C PHE A 99 8.47 20.82 -8.54
N LYS A 100 7.26 20.57 -8.02
CA LYS A 100 6.36 21.61 -7.49
C LYS A 100 6.69 22.01 -6.04
N LYS A 101 7.72 21.45 -5.43
CA LYS A 101 8.11 21.65 -4.01
C LYS A 101 6.92 21.42 -3.04
N LYS A 102 5.98 20.53 -3.41
CA LYS A 102 4.88 20.14 -2.55
C LYS A 102 5.35 19.06 -1.57
N LYS A 103 4.98 19.24 -0.29
CA LYS A 103 5.23 18.22 0.74
C LYS A 103 4.36 16.98 0.52
N PHE A 104 4.92 15.81 0.78
CA PHE A 104 4.17 14.54 0.70
C PHE A 104 4.67 13.53 1.73
N ILE A 105 3.82 12.57 2.01
CA ILE A 105 4.06 11.44 2.90
C ILE A 105 4.29 10.21 2.03
N LEU A 106 5.31 9.42 2.31
CA LEU A 106 5.52 8.12 1.68
C LEU A 106 5.03 7.01 2.62
N SER A 107 4.04 6.24 2.21
CA SER A 107 3.60 5.03 2.90
C SER A 107 4.30 3.82 2.31
N CYS A 108 4.95 3.03 3.16
CA CYS A 108 5.71 1.85 2.77
C CYS A 108 5.24 0.64 3.57
N ASP A 109 4.76 -0.39 2.87
CA ASP A 109 4.20 -1.60 3.49
C ASP A 109 5.25 -2.68 3.75
N GLY A 110 6.45 -2.50 3.25
CA GLY A 110 7.54 -3.44 3.41
C GLY A 110 8.73 -3.09 2.53
N GLY A 111 9.78 -3.85 2.68
CA GLY A 111 10.99 -3.73 1.88
C GLY A 111 12.13 -4.47 2.54
N PHE A 112 12.96 -5.09 1.73
CA PHE A 112 14.14 -5.81 2.20
C PHE A 112 15.40 -5.22 1.58
N ILE A 113 16.39 -4.95 2.41
CA ILE A 113 17.71 -4.53 1.96
C ILE A 113 18.39 -5.74 1.32
N ARG A 114 18.69 -5.65 0.02
CA ARG A 114 19.37 -6.73 -0.70
C ARG A 114 20.87 -6.66 -0.47
N LYS A 115 21.49 -7.78 -0.11
CA LYS A 115 22.96 -7.88 0.10
C LYS A 115 23.76 -7.48 -1.15
N ASN A 116 23.26 -7.84 -2.34
CA ASN A 116 23.94 -7.62 -3.64
C ASN A 116 23.13 -6.63 -4.51
N GLU A 117 22.77 -5.50 -3.96
CA GLU A 117 22.09 -4.47 -4.75
C GLU A 117 23.07 -3.68 -5.60
N SER A 118 22.74 -3.48 -6.89
CA SER A 118 23.56 -2.63 -7.76
C SER A 118 23.54 -1.18 -7.30
N LYS A 119 24.64 -0.46 -7.49
CA LYS A 119 24.76 0.98 -7.16
C LYS A 119 23.68 1.83 -7.87
N ILE A 120 23.27 1.43 -9.06
CA ILE A 120 22.22 2.13 -9.84
C ILE A 120 20.87 1.95 -9.15
N ASN A 121 20.50 0.72 -8.79
CA ASN A 121 19.24 0.44 -8.11
C ASN A 121 19.17 1.13 -6.76
N TYR A 122 20.26 1.14 -5.99
CA TYR A 122 20.35 1.89 -4.74
C TYR A 122 20.08 3.39 -4.95
N LYS A 123 20.75 4.01 -5.95
CA LYS A 123 20.56 5.43 -6.27
C LYS A 123 19.13 5.75 -6.68
N ILE A 124 18.51 4.91 -7.50
CA ILE A 124 17.10 5.07 -7.93
C ILE A 124 16.17 5.01 -6.72
N LYS A 125 16.27 3.98 -5.90
CA LYS A 125 15.44 3.85 -4.68
C LYS A 125 15.65 5.02 -3.72
N LYS A 126 16.92 5.37 -3.47
CA LYS A 126 17.25 6.52 -2.63
C LYS A 126 16.63 7.81 -3.17
N HIS A 127 16.69 8.04 -4.48
CA HIS A 127 16.13 9.22 -5.12
C HIS A 127 14.63 9.38 -4.85
N PHE A 128 13.85 8.28 -4.98
CA PHE A 128 12.40 8.32 -4.76
C PHE A 128 12.04 8.31 -3.27
N ILE A 129 12.71 7.52 -2.45
CA ILE A 129 12.40 7.40 -1.03
C ILE A 129 12.79 8.65 -0.28
N SER A 130 14.03 9.16 -0.43
CA SER A 130 14.52 10.30 0.35
C SER A 130 13.82 11.64 0.04
N GLY A 131 12.94 11.67 -0.97
CA GLY A 131 12.22 12.89 -1.36
C GLY A 131 11.01 13.23 -0.49
N ALA A 132 10.53 12.30 0.33
CA ALA A 132 9.37 12.53 1.18
C ALA A 132 9.72 13.34 2.44
N ASN A 133 8.71 14.02 2.99
CA ASN A 133 8.84 14.80 4.23
C ASN A 133 8.53 13.99 5.48
N ILE A 134 7.64 12.99 5.34
CA ILE A 134 7.18 12.09 6.39
C ILE A 134 7.07 10.70 5.78
N TYR A 135 7.30 9.69 6.61
CA TYR A 135 7.22 8.29 6.22
C TYR A 135 6.29 7.53 7.15
N LEU A 136 5.42 6.71 6.57
CA LEU A 136 4.60 5.74 7.28
C LEU A 136 5.19 4.35 7.06
N SER A 137 5.54 3.69 8.14
CA SER A 137 6.17 2.37 8.17
C SER A 137 5.27 1.36 8.88
N THR A 138 5.17 0.14 8.35
CA THR A 138 4.36 -0.93 8.96
C THR A 138 5.07 -1.73 10.05
N GLY A 139 6.37 -1.43 10.29
CA GLY A 139 7.13 -2.11 11.32
C GLY A 139 8.63 -1.91 11.19
N LYS A 140 9.39 -2.54 12.09
CA LYS A 140 10.85 -2.36 12.23
C LYS A 140 11.63 -2.66 10.94
N VAL A 141 11.27 -3.69 10.20
CA VAL A 141 11.96 -4.06 8.95
C VAL A 141 11.77 -2.98 7.89
N CYS A 142 10.53 -2.49 7.75
CA CYS A 142 10.20 -1.39 6.85
C CYS A 142 10.89 -0.08 7.27
N THR A 143 10.93 0.22 8.57
CA THR A 143 11.66 1.38 9.12
C THR A 143 13.13 1.35 8.74
N ASN A 144 13.82 0.23 8.98
CA ASN A 144 15.24 0.05 8.62
C ASN A 144 15.45 0.21 7.09
N TYR A 145 14.52 -0.29 6.30
CA TYR A 145 14.55 -0.14 4.85
C TYR A 145 14.48 1.34 4.42
N LEU A 146 13.56 2.09 4.99
CA LEU A 146 13.41 3.53 4.71
C LEU A 146 14.65 4.32 5.13
N GLU A 147 15.20 4.06 6.32
CA GLU A 147 16.44 4.68 6.82
C GLU A 147 17.62 4.39 5.89
N TYR A 148 17.77 3.15 5.43
CA TYR A 148 18.83 2.74 4.51
C TYR A 148 18.82 3.53 3.19
N TYR A 149 17.62 3.90 2.69
CA TYR A 149 17.48 4.71 1.49
C TYR A 149 17.31 6.21 1.77
N GLY A 150 17.63 6.66 2.99
CA GLY A 150 17.83 8.08 3.30
C GLY A 150 16.68 8.78 3.99
N ALA A 151 15.66 8.08 4.47
CA ALA A 151 14.68 8.64 5.38
C ALA A 151 15.32 8.95 6.75
N LYS A 152 14.99 10.09 7.34
CA LYS A 152 15.49 10.44 8.68
C LYS A 152 14.60 9.78 9.74
N LYS A 153 15.20 9.17 10.77
CA LYS A 153 14.50 8.45 11.82
C LYS A 153 13.36 9.26 12.47
N ASN A 154 13.58 10.52 12.72
CA ASN A 154 12.58 11.43 13.32
C ASN A 154 11.42 11.81 12.38
N GLN A 155 11.46 11.40 11.13
CA GLN A 155 10.41 11.59 10.13
C GLN A 155 9.62 10.31 9.86
N ILE A 156 9.99 9.17 10.49
CA ILE A 156 9.35 7.88 10.27
C ILE A 156 8.40 7.60 11.43
N PHE A 157 7.13 7.37 11.08
CA PHE A 157 6.07 6.98 12.00
C PHE A 157 5.65 5.54 11.71
N CYS A 158 5.75 4.68 12.72
CA CYS A 158 5.32 3.30 12.61
C CYS A 158 3.81 3.22 12.93
N TYR A 159 3.05 2.62 12.01
CA TYR A 159 1.65 2.27 12.25
C TYR A 159 1.46 0.76 12.07
N PRO A 160 0.96 0.06 13.08
CA PRO A 160 0.68 -1.36 12.96
C PRO A 160 -0.37 -1.58 11.89
N PHE A 161 -0.09 -2.52 11.00
CA PHE A 161 -0.98 -2.85 9.91
C PHE A 161 -1.43 -4.30 10.03
N THR A 162 -2.73 -4.54 9.93
CA THR A 162 -3.31 -5.88 9.93
C THR A 162 -4.17 -6.07 8.68
N SER A 163 -4.22 -7.30 8.18
CA SER A 163 -5.06 -7.71 7.06
C SER A 163 -6.27 -8.54 7.50
N VAL A 164 -6.44 -8.76 8.80
CA VAL A 164 -7.49 -9.62 9.35
C VAL A 164 -8.29 -8.83 10.39
N HIS A 165 -9.61 -8.82 10.29
CA HIS A 165 -10.49 -8.26 11.29
C HIS A 165 -10.49 -9.09 12.57
N LYS A 166 -10.72 -8.42 13.70
CA LYS A 166 -10.75 -9.08 15.02
C LYS A 166 -11.76 -10.23 15.06
N ASP A 167 -12.87 -10.09 14.35
CA ASP A 167 -13.95 -11.09 14.33
C ASP A 167 -13.60 -12.31 13.44
N GLU A 168 -12.61 -12.20 12.58
CA GLU A 168 -12.09 -13.28 11.72
C GLU A 168 -11.01 -14.11 12.43
N ILE A 169 -10.58 -13.68 13.61
CA ILE A 169 -9.59 -14.41 14.40
C ILE A 169 -10.30 -15.53 15.17
N LEU A 170 -9.80 -16.74 15.03
CA LEU A 170 -10.31 -17.88 15.78
C LEU A 170 -10.20 -17.62 17.29
N LYS A 171 -11.33 -17.68 17.99
CA LYS A 171 -11.38 -17.45 19.44
C LYS A 171 -10.78 -18.61 20.26
N ARG A 172 -10.63 -19.77 19.64
CA ARG A 172 -10.02 -20.97 20.23
C ARG A 172 -9.30 -21.80 19.17
N THR A 173 -8.42 -22.65 19.59
CA THR A 173 -7.82 -23.67 18.71
C THR A 173 -8.89 -24.66 18.27
N LEU A 174 -8.93 -24.95 16.99
CA LEU A 174 -9.80 -26.01 16.45
C LEU A 174 -9.34 -27.39 16.96
N ASN A 175 -10.29 -28.23 17.31
CA ASN A 175 -9.99 -29.64 17.63
C ASN A 175 -9.62 -30.43 16.33
N PRO A 176 -9.04 -31.64 16.47
CA PRO A 176 -8.63 -32.43 15.31
C PRO A 176 -9.77 -32.76 14.32
N ILE A 177 -10.99 -33.02 14.80
CA ILE A 177 -12.15 -33.34 13.97
C ILE A 177 -12.55 -32.12 13.15
N GLU A 178 -12.69 -30.97 13.77
CA GLU A 178 -12.99 -29.70 13.09
C GLU A 178 -11.95 -29.33 12.02
N LYS A 179 -10.66 -29.62 12.28
CA LYS A 179 -9.59 -29.41 11.28
C LYS A 179 -9.74 -30.33 10.08
N GLU A 180 -10.07 -31.61 10.29
CA GLU A 180 -10.26 -32.55 9.20
C GLU A 180 -11.52 -32.21 8.40
N ASP A 181 -12.59 -31.77 9.02
CA ASP A 181 -13.81 -31.36 8.33
C ASP A 181 -13.55 -30.12 7.46
N LEU A 182 -12.86 -29.10 7.99
CA LEU A 182 -12.44 -27.94 7.19
C LEU A 182 -11.53 -28.33 6.03
N LYS A 183 -10.58 -29.25 6.23
CA LYS A 183 -9.73 -29.75 5.15
C LYS A 183 -10.53 -30.39 4.02
N LYS A 184 -11.56 -31.20 4.37
CA LYS A 184 -12.45 -31.80 3.40
C LYS A 184 -13.25 -30.76 2.64
N GLU A 185 -13.80 -29.77 3.34
CA GLU A 185 -14.59 -28.66 2.77
C GLU A 185 -13.81 -27.87 1.73
N ILE A 186 -12.52 -27.56 2.02
CA ILE A 186 -11.64 -26.81 1.10
C ILE A 186 -10.84 -27.70 0.14
N GLY A 187 -11.15 -29.02 0.10
CA GLY A 187 -10.52 -29.97 -0.84
C GLY A 187 -9.07 -30.32 -0.56
N ILE A 188 -8.57 -30.09 0.67
CA ILE A 188 -7.20 -30.41 1.09
C ILE A 188 -7.21 -31.72 1.87
N ILE A 189 -7.41 -32.81 1.18
CA ILE A 189 -7.38 -34.15 1.76
C ILE A 189 -5.91 -34.63 1.78
N ASP A 190 -5.52 -35.30 2.84
CA ASP A 190 -4.20 -35.99 3.01
C ASP A 190 -2.96 -35.05 3.06
N LYS A 191 -3.13 -33.76 3.30
CA LYS A 191 -1.98 -32.86 3.53
C LYS A 191 -1.71 -32.68 5.03
N LYS A 192 -0.46 -32.89 5.44
CA LYS A 192 -0.02 -32.67 6.84
C LYS A 192 0.19 -31.19 7.15
N ILE A 193 0.63 -30.41 6.17
CA ILE A 193 0.93 -28.98 6.28
C ILE A 193 0.35 -28.27 5.07
N VAL A 194 -0.36 -27.15 5.32
CA VAL A 194 -0.85 -26.23 4.32
C VAL A 194 -0.17 -24.91 4.59
N ILE A 195 0.53 -24.38 3.59
CA ILE A 195 1.26 -23.11 3.64
C ILE A 195 0.54 -22.12 2.73
#